data_883a5ba59fddf2cc60f776d63ae27fa6
#
_entry.id   883a5ba59fddf2cc60f776d63ae27fa6
#
_cell.length_a   1.000
_cell.length_b   1.000
_cell.length_c   1.000
_cell.angle_alpha   90.00
_cell.angle_beta   90.00
_cell.angle_gamma   90.00
#
_symmetry.space_group_name_H-M   'P 1'
#
loop_
_entity.id
_entity.type
_entity.pdbx_description
1 polymer ?
#
loop_
_entity_poly.entity_id
_entity_poly.type
_entity_poly.pdbx_seq_one_letter_code
_entity_poly.pdbx_strand_id
1 'polypeptide(L)'
;MEQLPLQVSNGSIDLAFLRPPVVCPSDVMLSTLLADEFVAALPHDSPLTQHETLPPAALANADFILPEQVDGTMEVGRRGHFVPRCIASPGGLVAVITLVSLGQGVAIVPASVIQTIAMPGVAYRRLAGKTIPGAIALAFRRHEKSAVVRAFLKQLKQTSG
;
A
#
# COMPACT_ATOMS: atom_id res chain seq x y z
N MET A 1 7.31 8.44 -9.07
CA MET A 1 7.27 8.34 -7.59
C MET A 1 8.58 8.74 -6.93
N GLU A 2 9.71 8.34 -7.48
CA GLU A 2 11.03 8.74 -6.95
C GLU A 2 11.33 10.23 -7.09
N GLN A 3 10.60 10.93 -7.96
CA GLN A 3 10.79 12.37 -8.18
C GLN A 3 10.17 13.25 -7.09
N LEU A 4 9.16 12.77 -6.35
CA LEU A 4 8.46 13.57 -5.35
C LEU A 4 9.37 14.07 -4.23
N PRO A 5 10.25 13.23 -3.62
CA PRO A 5 11.16 13.73 -2.60
C PRO A 5 12.13 14.82 -3.13
N LEU A 6 12.59 14.69 -4.36
CA LEU A 6 13.45 15.70 -4.99
C LEU A 6 12.68 17.01 -5.23
N GLN A 7 11.43 16.93 -5.65
CA GLN A 7 10.57 18.10 -5.84
C GLN A 7 10.27 18.81 -4.53
N VAL A 8 10.12 18.07 -3.42
CA VAL A 8 9.99 18.67 -2.09
C VAL A 8 11.30 19.37 -1.70
N SER A 9 12.44 18.71 -1.91
CA SER A 9 13.75 19.27 -1.59
C SER A 9 14.03 20.57 -2.32
N ASN A 10 13.75 20.63 -3.63
CA ASN A 10 14.03 21.82 -4.45
C ASN A 10 12.96 22.91 -4.39
N GLY A 11 11.88 22.70 -3.64
CA GLY A 11 10.81 23.68 -3.49
C GLY A 11 9.78 23.72 -4.60
N SER A 12 9.85 22.83 -5.59
CA SER A 12 8.84 22.74 -6.66
C SER A 12 7.45 22.40 -6.11
N ILE A 13 7.41 21.57 -5.05
CA ILE A 13 6.21 21.28 -4.26
C ILE A 13 6.56 21.44 -2.78
N ASP A 14 5.57 21.76 -1.96
CA ASP A 14 5.77 21.99 -0.53
C ASP A 14 5.68 20.70 0.29
N LEU A 15 4.77 19.82 -0.08
CA LEU A 15 4.45 18.60 0.64
C LEU A 15 4.18 17.47 -0.36
N ALA A 16 4.45 16.22 0.04
CA ALA A 16 4.09 15.05 -0.74
C ALA A 16 3.61 13.93 0.18
N PHE A 17 2.54 13.25 -0.21
CA PHE A 17 2.11 12.02 0.43
C PHE A 17 2.77 10.83 -0.28
N LEU A 18 3.47 10.01 0.49
CA LEU A 18 4.29 8.91 -0.03
C LEU A 18 3.98 7.62 0.71
N ARG A 19 4.27 6.51 0.07
CA ARG A 19 4.26 5.20 0.72
C ARG A 19 5.71 4.71 0.86
N PRO A 20 6.27 4.72 2.09
CA PRO A 20 7.63 4.22 2.31
C PRO A 20 7.74 2.71 1.99
N PRO A 21 8.95 2.19 1.69
CA PRO A 21 10.22 2.89 1.75
C PRO A 21 10.51 3.75 0.52
N VAL A 22 11.01 4.95 0.75
CA VAL A 22 11.40 5.90 -0.31
C VAL A 22 12.75 6.52 0.07
N VAL A 23 13.66 6.62 -0.89
CA VAL A 23 14.93 7.33 -0.68
C VAL A 23 14.67 8.82 -0.77
N CYS A 24 15.03 9.55 0.28
CA CYS A 24 14.84 10.99 0.37
C CYS A 24 16.17 11.74 0.50
N PRO A 25 16.28 12.95 -0.09
CA PRO A 25 17.40 13.85 0.24
C PRO A 25 17.47 14.15 1.74
N SER A 26 18.66 14.52 2.21
CA SER A 26 18.90 14.76 3.64
C SER A 26 18.06 15.90 4.24
N ASP A 27 17.61 16.84 3.41
CA ASP A 27 16.77 17.97 3.81
C ASP A 27 15.26 17.67 3.78
N VAL A 28 14.88 16.47 3.39
CA VAL A 28 13.48 16.02 3.38
C VAL A 28 13.24 15.05 4.54
N MET A 29 12.21 15.33 5.32
CA MET A 29 11.74 14.47 6.40
C MET A 29 10.48 13.73 6.02
N LEU A 30 10.33 12.52 6.55
CA LEU A 30 9.10 11.75 6.45
C LEU A 30 8.44 11.65 7.82
N SER A 31 7.14 11.91 7.86
CA SER A 31 6.33 11.70 9.06
C SER A 31 5.21 10.72 8.73
N THR A 32 5.16 9.60 9.43
CA THR A 32 4.10 8.60 9.22
C THR A 32 2.76 9.17 9.69
N LEU A 33 1.81 9.27 8.79
CA LEU A 33 0.45 9.73 9.06
C LEU A 33 -0.49 8.58 9.39
N LEU A 34 -0.33 7.47 8.70
CA LEU A 34 -1.16 6.28 8.85
C LEU A 34 -0.27 5.06 8.77
N ALA A 35 -0.29 4.26 9.84
CA ALA A 35 0.31 2.94 9.82
C ALA A 35 -0.68 1.96 9.19
N ASP A 36 -0.24 1.23 8.18
CA ASP A 36 -1.05 0.24 7.47
C ASP A 36 -0.21 -1.01 7.23
N GLU A 37 -0.87 -2.10 6.88
CA GLU A 37 -0.21 -3.35 6.49
C GLU A 37 -0.84 -3.87 5.21
N PHE A 38 -0.10 -4.70 4.47
CA PHE A 38 -0.65 -5.39 3.31
C PHE A 38 -1.36 -6.67 3.72
N VAL A 39 -2.49 -6.93 3.09
CA VAL A 39 -3.29 -8.14 3.26
C VAL A 39 -3.63 -8.72 1.89
N ALA A 40 -4.03 -9.98 1.86
CA ALA A 40 -4.51 -10.62 0.64
C ALA A 40 -6.01 -10.40 0.47
N ALA A 41 -6.41 -9.96 -0.70
CA ALA A 41 -7.80 -9.91 -1.16
C ALA A 41 -8.04 -11.11 -2.07
N LEU A 42 -9.01 -11.94 -1.72
CA LEU A 42 -9.32 -13.20 -2.41
C LEU A 42 -10.76 -13.20 -2.87
N PRO A 43 -11.10 -13.88 -4.00
CA PRO A 43 -12.50 -14.22 -4.26
C PRO A 43 -13.07 -14.99 -3.08
N HIS A 44 -14.29 -14.68 -2.68
CA HIS A 44 -14.90 -15.27 -1.47
C HIS A 44 -15.05 -16.80 -1.54
N ASP A 45 -15.14 -17.37 -2.74
CA ASP A 45 -15.27 -18.79 -2.99
C ASP A 45 -13.92 -19.49 -3.26
N SER A 46 -12.83 -18.77 -3.17
CA SER A 46 -11.49 -19.34 -3.37
C SER A 46 -11.16 -20.37 -2.27
N PRO A 47 -10.53 -21.51 -2.61
CA PRO A 47 -10.03 -22.44 -1.61
C PRO A 47 -9.04 -21.83 -0.63
N LEU A 48 -8.35 -20.78 -1.03
CA LEU A 48 -7.40 -20.04 -0.18
C LEU A 48 -8.07 -19.41 1.05
N THR A 49 -9.38 -19.18 1.00
CA THR A 49 -10.12 -18.62 2.14
C THR A 49 -10.20 -19.58 3.34
N GLN A 50 -9.87 -20.84 3.18
CA GLN A 50 -9.78 -21.80 4.26
C GLN A 50 -8.64 -21.49 5.25
N HIS A 51 -7.62 -20.76 4.80
CA HIS A 51 -6.57 -20.27 5.69
C HIS A 51 -7.08 -19.08 6.49
N GLU A 52 -6.98 -19.12 7.79
CA GLU A 52 -7.21 -17.94 8.64
C GLU A 52 -6.11 -16.91 8.42
N THR A 53 -4.87 -17.38 8.37
CA THR A 53 -3.68 -16.59 8.02
C THR A 53 -3.03 -17.26 6.83
N LEU A 54 -2.80 -16.53 5.76
CA LEU A 54 -2.40 -17.05 4.47
C LEU A 54 -0.88 -17.11 4.34
N PRO A 55 -0.30 -18.32 4.23
CA PRO A 55 1.14 -18.43 3.94
C PRO A 55 1.43 -17.86 2.55
N PRO A 56 2.48 -17.03 2.38
CA PRO A 56 2.83 -16.49 1.06
C PRO A 56 2.99 -17.58 -0.02
N ALA A 57 3.57 -18.72 0.32
CA ALA A 57 3.77 -19.84 -0.62
C ALA A 57 2.44 -20.40 -1.17
N ALA A 58 1.33 -20.25 -0.43
CA ALA A 58 0.01 -20.70 -0.89
C ALA A 58 -0.49 -19.92 -2.10
N LEU A 59 0.09 -18.77 -2.38
CA LEU A 59 -0.26 -17.90 -3.51
C LEU A 59 0.59 -18.18 -4.77
N ALA A 60 1.49 -19.16 -4.73
CA ALA A 60 2.47 -19.38 -5.80
C ALA A 60 1.82 -19.67 -7.17
N ASN A 61 0.64 -20.31 -7.18
CA ASN A 61 -0.06 -20.66 -8.41
C ASN A 61 -1.24 -19.74 -8.72
N ALA A 62 -1.41 -18.67 -7.95
CA ALA A 62 -2.51 -17.74 -8.16
C ALA A 62 -2.23 -16.75 -9.30
N ASP A 63 -3.30 -16.28 -9.93
CA ASP A 63 -3.25 -15.13 -10.82
C ASP A 63 -3.38 -13.86 -10.00
N PHE A 64 -2.52 -12.89 -10.26
CA PHE A 64 -2.48 -11.64 -9.50
C PHE A 64 -3.06 -10.48 -10.29
N ILE A 65 -3.87 -9.69 -9.61
CA ILE A 65 -4.31 -8.38 -10.08
C ILE A 65 -3.44 -7.37 -9.36
N LEU A 66 -2.66 -6.61 -10.13
CA LEU A 66 -1.63 -5.76 -9.59
C LEU A 66 -2.18 -4.37 -9.29
N PRO A 67 -2.16 -3.91 -8.03
CA PRO A 67 -2.47 -2.52 -7.73
C PRO A 67 -1.32 -1.62 -8.19
N GLU A 68 -1.57 -0.31 -8.19
CA GLU A 68 -0.56 0.67 -8.56
C GLU A 68 0.71 0.54 -7.71
N GLN A 69 0.54 0.30 -6.41
CA GLN A 69 1.64 0.02 -5.51
C GLN A 69 1.96 -1.47 -5.50
N VAL A 70 3.12 -1.83 -6.06
CA VAL A 70 3.51 -3.23 -6.29
C VAL A 70 4.32 -3.85 -5.16
N ASP A 71 4.79 -3.05 -4.19
CA ASP A 71 5.75 -3.50 -3.17
C ASP A 71 5.24 -4.70 -2.36
N GLY A 72 3.98 -4.67 -1.96
CA GLY A 72 3.36 -5.77 -1.21
C GLY A 72 3.32 -7.06 -2.02
N THR A 73 2.96 -6.98 -3.29
CA THR A 73 2.90 -8.14 -4.19
C THR A 73 4.29 -8.76 -4.39
N MET A 74 5.29 -7.92 -4.62
CA MET A 74 6.66 -8.38 -4.80
C MET A 74 7.23 -9.03 -3.53
N GLU A 75 6.95 -8.46 -2.37
CA GLU A 75 7.40 -9.03 -1.10
C GLU A 75 6.74 -10.38 -0.80
N VAL A 76 5.48 -10.55 -1.12
CA VAL A 76 4.80 -11.85 -1.01
C VAL A 76 5.46 -12.90 -1.90
N GLY A 77 5.78 -12.53 -3.14
CA GLY A 77 6.50 -13.42 -4.05
C GLY A 77 7.87 -13.82 -3.52
N ARG A 78 8.61 -12.85 -2.98
CA ARG A 78 9.93 -13.11 -2.38
C ARG A 78 9.82 -14.08 -1.21
N ARG A 79 8.87 -13.88 -0.31
CA ARG A 79 8.68 -14.73 0.87
C ARG A 79 8.19 -16.12 0.51
N GLY A 80 7.36 -16.23 -0.52
CA GLY A 80 6.82 -17.51 -1.00
C GLY A 80 7.70 -18.21 -2.03
N HIS A 81 8.85 -17.61 -2.39
CA HIS A 81 9.78 -18.14 -3.39
C HIS A 81 9.16 -18.33 -4.77
N PHE A 82 8.37 -17.36 -5.22
CA PHE A 82 7.76 -17.37 -6.54
C PHE A 82 7.74 -15.98 -7.17
N VAL A 83 7.58 -15.94 -8.48
CA VAL A 83 7.33 -14.69 -9.22
C VAL A 83 5.82 -14.56 -9.44
N PRO A 84 5.17 -13.51 -8.93
CA PRO A 84 3.74 -13.32 -9.13
C PRO A 84 3.37 -13.23 -10.59
N ARG A 85 2.36 -14.02 -11.01
CA ARG A 85 1.84 -13.97 -12.36
C ARG A 85 0.77 -12.89 -12.45
N CYS A 86 1.14 -11.71 -12.95
CA CYS A 86 0.25 -10.59 -13.11
C CYS A 86 -0.58 -10.73 -14.38
N ILE A 87 -1.90 -10.76 -14.24
CA ILE A 87 -2.83 -10.89 -15.38
C ILE A 87 -3.54 -9.57 -15.70
N ALA A 88 -3.57 -8.63 -14.76
CA ALA A 88 -4.19 -7.33 -14.95
C ALA A 88 -3.56 -6.29 -14.01
N SER A 89 -3.50 -5.06 -14.47
CA SER A 89 -3.00 -3.91 -13.71
C SER A 89 -3.93 -2.72 -13.95
N PRO A 90 -5.13 -2.71 -13.34
CA PRO A 90 -6.17 -1.74 -13.69
C PRO A 90 -5.96 -0.34 -13.07
N GLY A 91 -4.93 -0.16 -12.23
CA GLY A 91 -4.64 1.12 -11.58
C GLY A 91 -5.24 1.21 -10.17
N GLY A 92 -6.37 1.88 -10.02
CA GLY A 92 -6.95 2.18 -8.70
C GLY A 92 -7.44 0.96 -7.92
N LEU A 93 -7.47 1.09 -6.59
CA LEU A 93 -7.85 0.00 -5.69
C LEU A 93 -9.31 -0.47 -5.90
N VAL A 94 -10.22 0.42 -6.25
CA VAL A 94 -11.62 0.03 -6.53
C VAL A 94 -11.67 -0.96 -7.69
N ALA A 95 -10.95 -0.68 -8.77
CA ALA A 95 -10.89 -1.57 -9.93
C ALA A 95 -10.22 -2.91 -9.59
N VAL A 96 -9.15 -2.89 -8.80
CA VAL A 96 -8.47 -4.11 -8.31
C VAL A 96 -9.45 -4.98 -7.53
N ILE A 97 -10.12 -4.41 -6.54
CA ILE A 97 -11.07 -5.16 -5.69
C ILE A 97 -12.26 -5.65 -6.50
N THR A 98 -12.73 -4.87 -7.46
CA THR A 98 -13.80 -5.31 -8.37
C THR A 98 -13.42 -6.56 -9.14
N LEU A 99 -12.22 -6.60 -9.72
CA LEU A 99 -11.75 -7.79 -10.46
C LEU A 99 -11.58 -9.00 -9.54
N VAL A 100 -11.13 -8.80 -8.30
CA VAL A 100 -11.06 -9.88 -7.30
C VAL A 100 -12.47 -10.41 -7.01
N SER A 101 -13.45 -9.52 -6.83
CA SER A 101 -14.83 -9.90 -6.54
C SER A 101 -15.45 -10.72 -7.67
N LEU A 102 -15.02 -10.51 -8.90
CA LEU A 102 -15.45 -11.25 -10.09
C LEU A 102 -14.70 -12.57 -10.27
N GLY A 103 -13.83 -12.94 -9.36
CA GLY A 103 -13.08 -14.19 -9.44
C GLY A 103 -11.93 -14.21 -10.44
N GLN A 104 -11.47 -13.04 -10.89
CA GLN A 104 -10.40 -12.92 -11.90
C GLN A 104 -9.02 -13.25 -11.33
N GLY A 105 -8.82 -13.08 -10.03
CA GLY A 105 -7.53 -13.34 -9.39
C GLY A 105 -7.51 -12.88 -7.95
N VAL A 106 -6.30 -12.84 -7.39
CA VAL A 106 -6.02 -12.35 -6.04
C VAL A 106 -5.26 -11.02 -6.11
N ALA A 107 -5.27 -10.26 -5.03
CA ALA A 107 -4.50 -9.03 -4.95
C ALA A 107 -3.90 -8.84 -3.56
N ILE A 108 -2.76 -8.16 -3.48
CA ILE A 108 -2.14 -7.76 -2.23
C ILE A 108 -2.39 -6.25 -2.10
N VAL A 109 -3.16 -5.87 -1.09
CA VAL A 109 -3.70 -4.52 -0.94
C VAL A 109 -3.50 -4.01 0.49
N PRO A 110 -3.50 -2.68 0.71
CA PRO A 110 -3.47 -2.16 2.06
C PRO A 110 -4.72 -2.57 2.86
N ALA A 111 -4.54 -2.91 4.13
CA ALA A 111 -5.64 -3.36 5.00
C ALA A 111 -6.73 -2.30 5.19
N SER A 112 -6.40 -1.02 5.06
CA SER A 112 -7.37 0.08 5.12
C SER A 112 -8.49 -0.03 4.07
N VAL A 113 -8.24 -0.75 2.97
CA VAL A 113 -9.25 -1.03 1.93
C VAL A 113 -10.46 -1.76 2.51
N ILE A 114 -10.27 -2.60 3.53
CA ILE A 114 -11.36 -3.37 4.15
C ILE A 114 -12.45 -2.45 4.70
N GLN A 115 -12.06 -1.28 5.21
CA GLN A 115 -12.99 -0.32 5.80
C GLN A 115 -13.53 0.70 4.79
N THR A 116 -12.83 0.91 3.68
CA THR A 116 -13.16 1.98 2.73
C THR A 116 -13.86 1.49 1.47
N ILE A 117 -13.65 0.24 1.07
CA ILE A 117 -14.25 -0.34 -0.12
C ILE A 117 -15.06 -1.57 0.28
N ALA A 118 -16.36 -1.39 0.44
CA ALA A 118 -17.28 -2.48 0.71
C ALA A 118 -17.68 -3.15 -0.62
N MET A 119 -17.13 -4.34 -0.88
CA MET A 119 -17.40 -5.09 -2.10
C MET A 119 -17.79 -6.52 -1.74
N PRO A 120 -19.05 -6.94 -2.04
CA PRO A 120 -19.42 -8.34 -1.87
C PRO A 120 -18.59 -9.24 -2.79
N GLY A 121 -18.34 -10.45 -2.36
CA GLY A 121 -17.58 -11.42 -3.16
C GLY A 121 -16.07 -11.37 -2.93
N VAL A 122 -15.59 -10.57 -1.97
CA VAL A 122 -14.17 -10.51 -1.60
C VAL A 122 -13.99 -10.95 -0.16
N ALA A 123 -13.02 -11.82 0.08
CA ALA A 123 -12.56 -12.19 1.41
C ALA A 123 -11.13 -11.67 1.61
N TYR A 124 -10.87 -11.12 2.78
CA TYR A 124 -9.54 -10.63 3.13
C TYR A 124 -8.87 -11.57 4.12
N ARG A 125 -7.58 -11.80 3.95
CA ARG A 125 -6.79 -12.64 4.87
C ARG A 125 -5.46 -11.96 5.18
N ARG A 126 -5.06 -12.06 6.42
CA ARG A 126 -3.73 -11.63 6.83
C ARG A 126 -2.69 -12.58 6.25
N LEU A 127 -1.52 -12.03 5.96
CA LEU A 127 -0.37 -12.81 5.48
C LEU A 127 0.39 -13.37 6.68
N ALA A 128 0.78 -14.63 6.60
CA ALA A 128 1.59 -15.26 7.63
C ALA A 128 2.99 -14.66 7.68
N GLY A 129 3.59 -14.68 8.87
CA GLY A 129 4.91 -14.16 9.10
C GLY A 129 4.92 -12.69 9.51
N LYS A 130 6.06 -12.04 9.30
CA LYS A 130 6.22 -10.63 9.66
C LYS A 130 5.32 -9.75 8.82
N THR A 131 4.65 -8.79 9.44
CA THR A 131 3.80 -7.80 8.77
C THR A 131 4.57 -7.09 7.65
N ILE A 132 3.92 -6.95 6.48
CA ILE A 132 4.45 -6.14 5.38
C ILE A 132 3.88 -4.74 5.54
N PRO A 133 4.71 -3.72 5.87
CA PRO A 133 4.20 -2.39 6.12
C PRO A 133 3.70 -1.70 4.85
N GLY A 134 2.57 -1.02 4.96
CA GLY A 134 1.94 -0.23 3.89
C GLY A 134 1.64 1.19 4.34
N ALA A 135 2.51 1.79 5.16
CA ALA A 135 2.29 3.11 5.75
C ALA A 135 2.16 4.22 4.71
N ILE A 136 1.39 5.25 5.04
CA ILE A 136 1.36 6.51 4.31
C ILE A 136 2.17 7.52 5.11
N ALA A 137 3.12 8.18 4.48
CA ALA A 137 3.96 9.20 5.09
C ALA A 137 3.83 10.53 4.36
N LEU A 138 4.05 11.61 5.08
CA LEU A 138 4.14 12.95 4.54
C LEU A 138 5.60 13.35 4.44
N ALA A 139 6.03 13.73 3.24
CA ALA A 139 7.37 14.27 2.99
C ALA A 139 7.31 15.80 3.03
N PHE A 140 8.24 16.42 3.75
CA PHE A 140 8.35 17.87 3.88
C PHE A 140 9.80 18.27 4.10
N ARG A 141 10.14 19.53 3.84
CA ARG A 141 11.49 20.04 4.09
C ARG A 141 11.77 20.14 5.59
N ARG A 142 12.95 19.71 6.00
CA ARG A 142 13.40 19.76 7.41
C ARG A 142 13.34 21.16 7.99
N HIS A 143 13.74 22.15 7.20
CA HIS A 143 13.81 23.57 7.59
C HIS A 143 12.78 24.39 6.80
N GLU A 144 11.51 24.03 6.95
CA GLU A 144 10.42 24.72 6.25
C GLU A 144 10.28 26.16 6.73
N LYS A 145 10.35 27.11 5.81
CA LYS A 145 10.26 28.54 6.11
C LYS A 145 8.85 29.11 5.95
N SER A 146 7.99 28.47 5.18
CA SER A 146 6.62 28.95 4.96
C SER A 146 5.77 28.77 6.22
N ALA A 147 5.18 29.85 6.70
CA ALA A 147 4.28 29.83 7.85
C ALA A 147 3.02 29.00 7.58
N VAL A 148 2.50 29.03 6.34
CA VAL A 148 1.33 28.27 5.92
C VAL A 148 1.61 26.77 5.97
N VAL A 149 2.74 26.34 5.44
CA VAL A 149 3.14 24.92 5.44
C VAL A 149 3.37 24.43 6.87
N ARG A 150 4.05 25.22 7.71
CA ARG A 150 4.26 24.88 9.12
C ARG A 150 2.95 24.74 9.89
N ALA A 151 1.98 25.63 9.64
CA ALA A 151 0.66 25.56 10.26
C ALA A 151 -0.08 24.29 9.84
N PHE A 152 -0.03 23.93 8.57
CA PHE A 152 -0.63 22.71 8.04
C PHE A 152 -0.02 21.45 8.67
N LEU A 153 1.31 21.39 8.78
CA LEU A 153 2.02 20.28 9.42
C LEU A 153 1.62 20.12 10.88
N LYS A 154 1.51 21.23 11.61
CA LYS A 154 1.09 21.23 13.01
C LYS A 154 -0.33 20.70 13.17
N GLN A 155 -1.24 21.10 12.29
CA GLN A 155 -2.63 20.65 12.31
C GLN A 155 -2.74 19.15 12.04
N LEU A 156 -1.98 18.63 11.08
CA LEU A 156 -1.96 17.20 10.77
C LEU A 156 -1.50 16.36 11.97
N LYS A 157 -0.50 16.80 12.72
CA LYS A 157 -0.01 16.13 13.92
C LYS A 157 -1.09 16.03 15.00
N GLN A 158 -1.93 17.05 15.13
CA GLN A 158 -3.03 17.07 16.09
C GLN A 158 -4.17 16.12 15.70
N THR A 159 -4.37 15.88 14.40
CA THR A 159 -5.44 15.04 13.88
C THR A 159 -5.06 13.56 13.87
N SER A 160 -3.76 13.24 13.83
CA SER A 160 -3.24 11.88 13.77
C SER A 160 -3.00 11.24 15.15
N GLY A 161 -3.26 11.98 16.21
CA GLY A 161 -3.08 11.54 17.60
C GLY A 161 -4.24 10.72 18.12
#